data_8d5167a059c751a0ddbc74a8817921c9
#
_entry.id   8d5167a059c751a0ddbc74a8817921c9
#
_cell.length_a   1.000
_cell.length_b   1.000
_cell.length_c   1.000
_cell.angle_alpha   90.00
_cell.angle_beta   90.00
_cell.angle_gamma   90.00
#
_symmetry.space_group_name_H-M   'P 1'
#
loop_
_entity.id
_entity.type
_entity.pdbx_description
1 polymer ?
#
loop_
_entity_poly.entity_id
_entity_poly.type
_entity_poly.pdbx_seq_one_letter_code
_entity_poly.pdbx_strand_id
1 'polypeptide(L)'
;LKGSVFDTATFGFVSGATNAEKKMADSFMANESWCKEPSQIINYASCHDNNTLFDRIAGSKTTSSEEDIIKMNNLAAAFYMTAEGVPFLQAGEEMLRTKVNDDGTFNSNSYNAGDEVNSIKWDTLSDKKYADVFEYYKGLIKFRKAHPALRLSTSEDVKKYVKSVEGLGDNIVGINIKGGQKDESAKEMYLLFNANTDKAKVTIPEGKWKVCINGQKAGVETIETIKGGEYTMDGISALVLVKQDGAVMTIVIVLIAACLLYTSPSPR
;
A
#
# COMPACT_ATOMS: atom_id res chain seq x y z
N LEU A 1 0.27 4.85 -12.41
CA LEU A 1 0.32 3.60 -11.67
C LEU A 1 0.21 2.40 -12.62
N LYS A 2 -0.91 2.17 -13.31
CA LYS A 2 -1.17 1.03 -14.22
C LYS A 2 -0.87 1.28 -15.72
N GLY A 3 -0.42 2.45 -16.11
CA GLY A 3 -0.25 2.87 -17.51
C GLY A 3 -1.47 3.61 -18.07
N SER A 4 -1.46 3.90 -19.38
CA SER A 4 -2.57 4.57 -20.06
C SER A 4 -3.83 3.70 -20.07
N VAL A 5 -5.00 4.32 -19.96
CA VAL A 5 -6.30 3.64 -20.10
C VAL A 5 -6.69 3.42 -21.55
N PHE A 6 -6.11 4.21 -22.49
CA PHE A 6 -6.43 4.17 -23.91
C PHE A 6 -5.42 3.40 -24.75
N ASP A 7 -4.25 3.12 -24.19
CA ASP A 7 -3.18 2.36 -24.86
C ASP A 7 -2.70 1.24 -23.95
N THR A 8 -3.17 0.03 -24.22
CA THR A 8 -2.84 -1.17 -23.43
C THR A 8 -1.39 -1.62 -23.60
N ALA A 9 -0.65 -1.13 -24.59
CA ALA A 9 0.76 -1.45 -24.76
C ALA A 9 1.66 -0.65 -23.79
N THR A 10 1.17 0.49 -23.24
CA THR A 10 1.97 1.29 -22.30
C THR A 10 2.04 0.65 -20.92
N PHE A 11 3.23 0.63 -20.35
CA PHE A 11 3.44 0.20 -18.96
C PHE A 11 3.14 1.34 -17.98
N GLY A 12 2.65 0.99 -16.80
CA GLY A 12 2.64 1.85 -15.64
C GLY A 12 3.75 1.48 -14.66
N PHE A 13 3.84 2.20 -13.55
CA PHE A 13 4.85 1.91 -12.51
C PHE A 13 4.85 0.43 -12.12
N VAL A 14 3.69 -0.15 -11.74
CA VAL A 14 3.61 -1.54 -11.29
C VAL A 14 3.92 -2.56 -12.37
N SER A 15 3.87 -2.18 -13.63
CA SER A 15 4.19 -3.05 -14.78
C SER A 15 5.55 -2.73 -15.43
N GLY A 16 6.40 -1.94 -14.75
CA GLY A 16 7.79 -1.72 -15.13
C GLY A 16 8.03 -0.51 -16.02
N ALA A 17 7.18 0.54 -15.95
CA ALA A 17 7.50 1.85 -16.56
C ALA A 17 8.70 2.46 -15.86
N THR A 18 9.70 2.88 -16.63
CA THR A 18 10.91 3.52 -16.13
C THR A 18 10.71 5.02 -15.88
N ASN A 19 11.52 5.60 -14.99
CA ASN A 19 11.51 7.03 -14.65
C ASN A 19 10.16 7.52 -14.12
N ALA A 20 9.41 6.67 -13.43
CA ALA A 20 8.11 6.99 -12.86
C ALA A 20 8.19 7.41 -11.37
N GLU A 21 9.32 7.23 -10.71
CA GLU A 21 9.50 7.29 -9.26
C GLU A 21 9.06 8.63 -8.68
N LYS A 22 9.58 9.73 -9.26
CA LYS A 22 9.22 11.08 -8.80
C LYS A 22 7.73 11.35 -8.96
N LYS A 23 7.14 11.01 -10.12
CA LYS A 23 5.72 11.20 -10.37
C LYS A 23 4.86 10.37 -9.40
N MET A 24 5.28 9.15 -9.11
CA MET A 24 4.59 8.30 -8.15
C MET A 24 4.69 8.86 -6.72
N ALA A 25 5.86 9.33 -6.30
CA ALA A 25 6.02 9.97 -5.00
C ALA A 25 5.18 11.25 -4.88
N ASP A 26 5.16 12.11 -5.88
CA ASP A 26 4.32 13.30 -5.93
C ASP A 26 2.82 12.93 -5.85
N SER A 27 2.38 11.93 -6.62
CA SER A 27 0.99 11.44 -6.57
C SER A 27 0.63 10.84 -5.20
N PHE A 28 1.56 10.11 -4.56
CA PHE A 28 1.34 9.59 -3.21
C PHE A 28 1.09 10.72 -2.20
N MET A 29 1.85 11.78 -2.31
CA MET A 29 1.77 12.95 -1.42
C MET A 29 0.65 13.94 -1.80
N ALA A 30 -0.23 13.59 -2.75
CA ALA A 30 -1.24 14.51 -3.28
C ALA A 30 -0.65 15.85 -3.78
N ASN A 31 0.60 15.83 -4.29
CA ASN A 31 1.35 17.01 -4.74
C ASN A 31 1.13 17.25 -6.24
N GLU A 32 -0.09 17.66 -6.60
CA GLU A 32 -0.49 17.94 -7.99
C GLU A 32 -0.78 19.43 -8.17
N SER A 33 -0.32 20.01 -9.27
CA SER A 33 -0.40 21.46 -9.52
C SER A 33 -1.83 22.02 -9.58
N TRP A 34 -2.81 21.19 -9.93
CA TRP A 34 -4.23 21.55 -10.02
C TRP A 34 -4.98 21.40 -8.68
N CYS A 35 -4.36 20.83 -7.68
CA CYS A 35 -4.96 20.43 -6.40
C CYS A 35 -4.43 21.35 -5.29
N LYS A 36 -5.35 21.86 -4.46
CA LYS A 36 -4.98 22.66 -3.29
C LYS A 36 -4.90 21.81 -2.02
N GLU A 37 -5.80 20.84 -1.90
CA GLU A 37 -5.92 20.01 -0.70
C GLU A 37 -6.04 18.52 -1.08
N PRO A 38 -5.54 17.59 -0.27
CA PRO A 38 -5.58 16.16 -0.56
C PRO A 38 -6.99 15.63 -0.83
N SER A 39 -8.01 16.21 -0.20
CA SER A 39 -9.42 15.83 -0.40
C SER A 39 -9.95 16.05 -1.83
N GLN A 40 -9.21 16.78 -2.66
CA GLN A 40 -9.55 16.99 -4.07
C GLN A 40 -9.00 15.88 -4.98
N ILE A 41 -8.15 14.99 -4.45
CA ILE A 41 -7.56 13.89 -5.20
C ILE A 41 -8.31 12.59 -4.89
N ILE A 42 -8.73 11.91 -5.97
CA ILE A 42 -9.27 10.55 -5.90
C ILE A 42 -8.20 9.59 -6.42
N ASN A 43 -7.69 8.75 -5.53
CA ASN A 43 -6.70 7.72 -5.85
C ASN A 43 -7.39 6.42 -6.22
N TYR A 44 -7.20 5.95 -7.44
CA TYR A 44 -7.78 4.69 -7.91
C TYR A 44 -6.93 4.07 -9.01
N ALA A 45 -7.09 2.77 -9.18
CA ALA A 45 -6.42 2.03 -10.25
C ALA A 45 -7.38 1.62 -11.36
N SER A 46 -8.66 1.38 -11.06
CA SER A 46 -9.70 1.09 -12.04
C SER A 46 -11.05 1.68 -11.64
N CYS A 47 -11.97 1.81 -12.60
CA CYS A 47 -13.35 2.23 -12.41
C CYS A 47 -14.27 1.43 -13.32
N HIS A 48 -15.57 1.81 -13.43
CA HIS A 48 -16.53 1.08 -14.25
C HIS A 48 -16.21 1.11 -15.75
N ASP A 49 -15.56 2.18 -16.23
CA ASP A 49 -15.10 2.32 -17.61
C ASP A 49 -13.74 1.65 -17.82
N ASN A 50 -13.45 1.28 -19.07
CA ASN A 50 -12.23 0.64 -19.52
C ASN A 50 -11.97 -0.73 -18.85
N ASN A 51 -10.75 -1.25 -18.99
CA ASN A 51 -10.36 -2.52 -18.39
C ASN A 51 -10.34 -2.46 -16.87
N THR A 52 -10.66 -3.56 -16.22
CA THR A 52 -10.36 -3.73 -14.80
C THR A 52 -8.87 -3.57 -14.54
N LEU A 53 -8.44 -3.44 -13.29
CA LEU A 53 -7.01 -3.37 -12.97
C LEU A 53 -6.27 -4.63 -13.43
N PHE A 54 -6.82 -5.81 -13.12
CA PHE A 54 -6.24 -7.09 -13.49
C PHE A 54 -6.11 -7.22 -15.02
N ASP A 55 -7.19 -6.99 -15.77
CA ASP A 55 -7.20 -7.07 -17.24
C ASP A 55 -6.20 -6.09 -17.87
N ARG A 56 -6.11 -4.88 -17.31
CA ARG A 56 -5.21 -3.84 -17.82
C ARG A 56 -3.74 -4.25 -17.65
N ILE A 57 -3.39 -4.82 -16.50
CA ILE A 57 -2.03 -5.32 -16.26
C ILE A 57 -1.76 -6.53 -17.16
N ALA A 58 -2.65 -7.51 -17.18
CA ALA A 58 -2.52 -8.72 -18.01
C ALA A 58 -2.38 -8.38 -19.48
N GLY A 59 -3.19 -7.45 -20.00
CA GLY A 59 -3.12 -7.00 -21.39
C GLY A 59 -1.81 -6.32 -21.77
N SER A 60 -1.13 -5.65 -20.83
CA SER A 60 0.19 -5.04 -21.08
C SER A 60 1.37 -6.00 -20.85
N LYS A 61 1.17 -7.04 -20.04
CA LYS A 61 2.22 -7.99 -19.60
C LYS A 61 1.93 -9.40 -20.06
N THR A 62 1.65 -9.56 -21.34
CA THR A 62 1.23 -10.83 -21.96
C THR A 62 2.21 -12.00 -21.78
N THR A 63 3.48 -11.71 -21.47
CA THR A 63 4.52 -12.73 -21.22
C THR A 63 4.80 -12.97 -19.73
N SER A 64 4.15 -12.21 -18.82
CA SER A 64 4.33 -12.39 -17.37
C SER A 64 3.50 -13.57 -16.87
N SER A 65 3.96 -14.20 -15.80
CA SER A 65 3.17 -15.21 -15.09
C SER A 65 1.92 -14.58 -14.46
N GLU A 66 0.86 -15.37 -14.28
CA GLU A 66 -0.33 -14.92 -13.56
C GLU A 66 0.03 -14.48 -12.13
N GLU A 67 0.96 -15.17 -11.49
CA GLU A 67 1.46 -14.80 -10.15
C GLU A 67 2.05 -13.38 -10.12
N ASP A 68 2.86 -13.01 -11.12
CA ASP A 68 3.43 -11.67 -11.19
C ASP A 68 2.37 -10.60 -11.51
N ILE A 69 1.36 -10.93 -12.32
CA ILE A 69 0.21 -10.04 -12.57
C ILE A 69 -0.57 -9.79 -11.27
N ILE A 70 -0.78 -10.82 -10.45
CA ILE A 70 -1.40 -10.69 -9.12
C ILE A 70 -0.56 -9.83 -8.18
N LYS A 71 0.77 -10.02 -8.17
CA LYS A 71 1.68 -9.17 -7.40
C LYS A 71 1.60 -7.70 -7.83
N MET A 72 1.53 -7.43 -9.14
CA MET A 72 1.36 -6.08 -9.68
C MET A 72 0.01 -5.46 -9.26
N ASN A 73 -1.07 -6.26 -9.25
CA ASN A 73 -2.38 -5.85 -8.76
C ASN A 73 -2.32 -5.47 -7.27
N ASN A 74 -1.71 -6.30 -6.45
CA ASN A 74 -1.56 -6.06 -5.01
C ASN A 74 -0.64 -4.86 -4.72
N LEU A 75 0.44 -4.69 -5.50
CA LEU A 75 1.33 -3.53 -5.39
C LEU A 75 0.59 -2.23 -5.72
N ALA A 76 -0.26 -2.24 -6.77
CA ALA A 76 -1.09 -1.09 -7.12
C ALA A 76 -2.06 -0.75 -5.98
N ALA A 77 -2.74 -1.76 -5.42
CA ALA A 77 -3.64 -1.59 -4.29
C ALA A 77 -2.92 -1.02 -3.06
N ALA A 78 -1.78 -1.59 -2.69
CA ALA A 78 -0.97 -1.10 -1.57
C ALA A 78 -0.58 0.36 -1.75
N PHE A 79 -0.22 0.76 -2.97
CA PHE A 79 0.16 2.13 -3.28
C PHE A 79 -1.01 3.11 -3.09
N TYR A 80 -2.12 2.92 -3.81
CA TYR A 80 -3.20 3.91 -3.76
C TYR A 80 -4.01 3.88 -2.45
N MET A 81 -4.07 2.73 -1.78
CA MET A 81 -4.74 2.62 -0.48
C MET A 81 -3.94 3.25 0.67
N THR A 82 -2.63 3.43 0.53
CA THR A 82 -1.80 4.10 1.53
C THR A 82 -1.48 5.56 1.20
N ALA A 83 -1.75 6.00 -0.03
CA ALA A 83 -1.50 7.38 -0.49
C ALA A 83 -2.44 8.40 0.17
N GLU A 84 -1.97 9.66 0.25
CA GLU A 84 -2.80 10.79 0.68
C GLU A 84 -3.92 11.08 -0.34
N GLY A 85 -5.05 11.58 0.13
CA GLY A 85 -6.25 11.80 -0.68
C GLY A 85 -7.34 10.76 -0.43
N VAL A 86 -8.32 10.68 -1.33
CA VAL A 86 -9.49 9.82 -1.19
C VAL A 86 -9.31 8.55 -2.02
N PRO A 87 -9.17 7.37 -1.42
CA PRO A 87 -9.10 6.13 -2.18
C PRO A 87 -10.46 5.74 -2.75
N PHE A 88 -10.46 5.27 -3.97
CA PHE A 88 -11.62 4.71 -4.64
C PHE A 88 -11.30 3.29 -5.11
N LEU A 89 -12.19 2.35 -4.86
CA LEU A 89 -12.07 0.94 -5.21
C LEU A 89 -13.22 0.55 -6.14
N GLN A 90 -12.91 0.02 -7.31
CA GLN A 90 -13.89 -0.64 -8.15
C GLN A 90 -14.28 -1.99 -7.54
N ALA A 91 -15.57 -2.23 -7.33
CA ALA A 91 -16.06 -3.50 -6.78
C ALA A 91 -15.59 -4.70 -7.60
N GLY A 92 -15.00 -5.67 -6.92
CA GLY A 92 -14.40 -6.88 -7.51
C GLY A 92 -12.90 -6.78 -7.78
N GLU A 93 -12.28 -5.60 -7.70
CA GLU A 93 -10.82 -5.46 -7.85
C GLU A 93 -10.08 -6.27 -6.79
N GLU A 94 -10.64 -6.34 -5.58
CA GLU A 94 -10.18 -7.13 -4.44
C GLU A 94 -10.24 -8.65 -4.64
N MET A 95 -10.79 -9.10 -5.74
CA MET A 95 -10.88 -10.50 -6.12
C MET A 95 -10.51 -10.72 -7.60
N LEU A 96 -9.63 -9.88 -8.13
CA LEU A 96 -9.09 -9.95 -9.49
C LEU A 96 -10.20 -9.96 -10.56
N ARG A 97 -11.21 -9.11 -10.40
CA ARG A 97 -12.29 -9.02 -11.36
C ARG A 97 -11.76 -8.86 -12.78
N THR A 98 -12.26 -9.69 -13.68
CA THR A 98 -11.98 -9.66 -15.11
C THR A 98 -13.27 -9.50 -15.91
N LYS A 99 -13.18 -8.86 -17.06
CA LYS A 99 -14.25 -8.68 -18.04
C LYS A 99 -13.76 -9.24 -19.37
N VAL A 100 -14.10 -10.48 -19.65
CA VAL A 100 -13.62 -11.22 -20.82
C VAL A 100 -14.79 -11.48 -21.77
N ASN A 101 -14.58 -11.23 -23.05
CA ASN A 101 -15.49 -11.60 -24.13
C ASN A 101 -15.42 -13.10 -24.44
N ASP A 102 -16.39 -13.62 -25.20
CA ASP A 102 -16.42 -15.03 -25.61
C ASP A 102 -15.19 -15.48 -26.41
N ASP A 103 -14.53 -14.56 -27.10
CA ASP A 103 -13.28 -14.80 -27.85
C ASP A 103 -12.01 -14.75 -26.99
N GLY A 104 -12.15 -14.55 -25.67
CA GLY A 104 -11.05 -14.47 -24.73
C GLY A 104 -10.36 -13.10 -24.64
N THR A 105 -10.82 -12.09 -25.38
CA THR A 105 -10.28 -10.73 -25.30
C THR A 105 -10.84 -9.99 -24.11
N PHE A 106 -10.08 -9.03 -23.54
CA PHE A 106 -10.55 -8.17 -22.46
C PHE A 106 -11.52 -7.10 -22.99
N ASN A 107 -12.69 -6.99 -22.36
CA ASN A 107 -13.71 -6.01 -22.72
C ASN A 107 -13.45 -4.68 -22.02
N SER A 108 -12.91 -3.71 -22.76
CA SER A 108 -12.66 -2.35 -22.26
C SER A 108 -13.89 -1.43 -22.30
N ASN A 109 -15.00 -1.87 -22.91
CA ASN A 109 -16.21 -1.05 -23.06
C ASN A 109 -17.48 -1.87 -22.79
N SER A 110 -17.58 -2.38 -21.58
CA SER A 110 -18.57 -3.39 -21.21
C SER A 110 -19.94 -2.82 -20.76
N TYR A 111 -20.22 -1.52 -20.99
CA TYR A 111 -21.40 -0.85 -20.44
C TYR A 111 -22.73 -1.50 -20.84
N ASN A 112 -22.79 -2.15 -21.99
CA ASN A 112 -23.96 -2.84 -22.51
C ASN A 112 -23.76 -4.37 -22.65
N ALA A 113 -22.69 -4.92 -22.08
CA ALA A 113 -22.48 -6.36 -22.04
C ALA A 113 -23.41 -7.00 -20.98
N GLY A 114 -23.70 -8.28 -21.14
CA GLY A 114 -24.53 -9.03 -20.22
C GLY A 114 -23.83 -9.41 -18.89
N ASP A 115 -24.55 -10.17 -18.08
CA ASP A 115 -24.06 -10.61 -16.74
C ASP A 115 -22.88 -11.55 -16.83
N GLU A 116 -22.70 -12.27 -17.93
CA GLU A 116 -21.54 -13.14 -18.19
C GLU A 116 -20.23 -12.36 -18.16
N VAL A 117 -20.24 -11.09 -18.61
CA VAL A 117 -19.09 -10.17 -18.56
C VAL A 117 -19.08 -9.33 -17.30
N ASN A 118 -20.23 -8.74 -16.92
CA ASN A 118 -20.29 -7.65 -15.93
C ASN A 118 -20.53 -8.09 -14.49
N SER A 119 -21.09 -9.29 -14.24
CA SER A 119 -21.37 -9.73 -12.88
C SER A 119 -20.09 -9.94 -12.07
N ILE A 120 -20.18 -9.76 -10.77
CA ILE A 120 -19.10 -10.11 -9.83
C ILE A 120 -19.22 -11.60 -9.54
N LYS A 121 -18.15 -12.35 -9.80
CA LYS A 121 -18.08 -13.80 -9.64
C LYS A 121 -17.72 -14.17 -8.19
N TRP A 122 -18.66 -14.02 -7.26
CA TRP A 122 -18.44 -14.24 -5.83
C TRP A 122 -17.97 -15.64 -5.45
N ASP A 123 -18.32 -16.64 -6.24
CA ASP A 123 -17.92 -18.04 -6.07
C ASP A 123 -16.41 -18.25 -6.23
N THR A 124 -15.71 -17.35 -6.94
CA THR A 124 -14.25 -17.40 -7.07
C THR A 124 -13.53 -17.31 -5.74
N LEU A 125 -14.15 -16.70 -4.70
CA LEU A 125 -13.57 -16.64 -3.35
C LEU A 125 -13.40 -18.00 -2.67
N SER A 126 -13.98 -19.08 -3.22
CA SER A 126 -13.68 -20.44 -2.78
C SER A 126 -12.29 -20.92 -3.20
N ASP A 127 -11.67 -20.31 -4.21
CA ASP A 127 -10.29 -20.54 -4.60
C ASP A 127 -9.35 -19.64 -3.78
N LYS A 128 -8.32 -20.27 -3.20
CA LYS A 128 -7.32 -19.61 -2.34
C LYS A 128 -6.67 -18.41 -3.03
N LYS A 129 -6.43 -18.45 -4.31
CA LYS A 129 -5.83 -17.36 -5.10
C LYS A 129 -6.62 -16.05 -4.94
N TYR A 130 -7.93 -16.11 -5.13
CA TYR A 130 -8.80 -14.93 -5.00
C TYR A 130 -9.03 -14.54 -3.54
N ALA A 131 -9.18 -15.54 -2.66
CA ALA A 131 -9.33 -15.30 -1.24
C ALA A 131 -8.10 -14.60 -0.62
N ASP A 132 -6.89 -14.95 -1.03
CA ASP A 132 -5.65 -14.31 -0.56
C ASP A 132 -5.61 -12.83 -0.98
N VAL A 133 -6.01 -12.50 -2.20
CA VAL A 133 -6.09 -11.11 -2.68
C VAL A 133 -7.16 -10.34 -1.91
N PHE A 134 -8.33 -10.94 -1.69
CA PHE A 134 -9.40 -10.33 -0.89
C PHE A 134 -8.94 -10.00 0.53
N GLU A 135 -8.26 -10.93 1.22
CA GLU A 135 -7.72 -10.67 2.56
C GLU A 135 -6.61 -9.60 2.54
N TYR A 136 -5.82 -9.53 1.46
CA TYR A 136 -4.83 -8.46 1.30
C TYR A 136 -5.50 -7.07 1.23
N TYR A 137 -6.51 -6.88 0.39
CA TYR A 137 -7.27 -5.63 0.30
C TYR A 137 -7.97 -5.27 1.60
N LYS A 138 -8.59 -6.23 2.25
CA LYS A 138 -9.21 -6.07 3.57
C LYS A 138 -8.18 -5.60 4.61
N GLY A 139 -6.97 -6.14 4.55
CA GLY A 139 -5.84 -5.73 5.39
C GLY A 139 -5.40 -4.29 5.11
N LEU A 140 -5.29 -3.88 3.84
CA LEU A 140 -4.98 -2.51 3.44
C LEU A 140 -6.00 -1.50 3.97
N ILE A 141 -7.29 -1.83 3.87
CA ILE A 141 -8.37 -0.99 4.42
C ILE A 141 -8.26 -0.86 5.94
N LYS A 142 -7.99 -1.97 6.64
CA LYS A 142 -7.76 -1.96 8.10
C LYS A 142 -6.57 -1.08 8.47
N PHE A 143 -5.46 -1.22 7.75
CA PHE A 143 -4.25 -0.44 7.97
C PHE A 143 -4.52 1.06 7.80
N ARG A 144 -5.11 1.46 6.66
CA ARG A 144 -5.47 2.86 6.41
C ARG A 144 -6.40 3.44 7.47
N LYS A 145 -7.41 2.66 7.93
CA LYS A 145 -8.34 3.10 8.98
C LYS A 145 -7.64 3.30 10.32
N ALA A 146 -6.66 2.48 10.64
CA ALA A 146 -5.89 2.57 11.89
C ALA A 146 -4.88 3.72 11.91
N HIS A 147 -4.43 4.20 10.73
CA HIS A 147 -3.39 5.22 10.62
C HIS A 147 -3.94 6.54 10.04
N PRO A 148 -4.36 7.50 10.89
CA PRO A 148 -4.81 8.84 10.46
C PRO A 148 -3.77 9.61 9.64
N ALA A 149 -2.48 9.36 9.84
CA ALA A 149 -1.39 9.99 9.09
C ALA A 149 -1.38 9.62 7.58
N LEU A 150 -2.19 8.66 7.14
CA LEU A 150 -2.44 8.37 5.71
C LEU A 150 -3.66 9.12 5.16
N ARG A 151 -4.27 10.00 5.96
CA ARG A 151 -5.50 10.72 5.62
C ARG A 151 -5.42 12.17 6.08
N LEU A 152 -4.27 12.81 5.81
CA LEU A 152 -4.05 14.22 6.15
C LEU A 152 -5.01 15.10 5.36
N SER A 153 -5.62 16.07 6.02
CA SER A 153 -6.67 16.90 5.41
C SER A 153 -6.13 18.12 4.68
N THR A 154 -4.90 18.53 4.97
CA THR A 154 -4.31 19.75 4.40
C THR A 154 -2.98 19.46 3.69
N SER A 155 -2.73 20.19 2.61
CA SER A 155 -1.44 20.15 1.90
C SER A 155 -0.28 20.62 2.77
N GLU A 156 -0.53 21.49 3.75
CA GLU A 156 0.47 21.93 4.73
C GLU A 156 0.93 20.76 5.60
N ASP A 157 -0.02 19.97 6.14
CA ASP A 157 0.30 18.79 6.94
C ASP A 157 1.02 17.74 6.11
N VAL A 158 0.57 17.48 4.88
CA VAL A 158 1.27 16.55 3.97
C VAL A 158 2.72 17.01 3.77
N LYS A 159 2.94 18.27 3.40
CA LYS A 159 4.29 18.84 3.22
C LYS A 159 5.14 18.76 4.48
N LYS A 160 4.54 18.84 5.64
CA LYS A 160 5.22 18.80 6.94
C LYS A 160 5.63 17.37 7.32
N TYR A 161 4.73 16.40 7.20
CA TYR A 161 4.88 15.08 7.78
C TYR A 161 5.25 13.99 6.78
N VAL A 162 4.94 14.15 5.49
CA VAL A 162 5.17 13.14 4.45
C VAL A 162 6.31 13.58 3.54
N LYS A 163 7.29 12.71 3.35
CA LYS A 163 8.47 12.97 2.50
C LYS A 163 8.75 11.81 1.57
N SER A 164 9.16 12.11 0.34
CA SER A 164 9.78 11.10 -0.53
C SER A 164 11.14 10.69 0.02
N VAL A 165 11.50 9.44 -0.23
CA VAL A 165 12.82 8.88 0.08
C VAL A 165 13.62 8.81 -1.21
N GLU A 166 14.77 9.44 -1.21
CA GLU A 166 15.65 9.47 -2.38
C GLU A 166 16.71 8.35 -2.32
N GLY A 167 17.32 8.02 -3.47
CA GLY A 167 18.47 7.11 -3.55
C GLY A 167 18.12 5.62 -3.40
N LEU A 168 16.87 5.22 -3.68
CA LEU A 168 16.43 3.83 -3.57
C LEU A 168 16.74 2.94 -4.79
N GLY A 169 17.20 3.51 -5.89
CA GLY A 169 17.38 2.84 -7.17
C GLY A 169 16.15 2.92 -8.07
N ASP A 170 16.29 2.41 -9.30
CA ASP A 170 15.27 2.49 -10.34
C ASP A 170 14.03 1.65 -9.97
N ASN A 171 12.86 2.15 -10.35
CA ASN A 171 11.55 1.51 -10.13
C ASN A 171 11.23 1.21 -8.65
N ILE A 172 11.82 1.95 -7.71
CA ILE A 172 11.50 1.86 -6.30
C ILE A 172 11.05 3.24 -5.80
N VAL A 173 9.86 3.29 -5.21
CA VAL A 173 9.32 4.48 -4.57
C VAL A 173 9.34 4.31 -3.07
N GLY A 174 9.84 5.30 -2.35
CA GLY A 174 9.85 5.32 -0.90
C GLY A 174 9.18 6.56 -0.34
N ILE A 175 8.44 6.38 0.73
CA ILE A 175 7.76 7.45 1.47
C ILE A 175 8.07 7.27 2.95
N ASN A 176 8.46 8.36 3.59
CA ASN A 176 8.61 8.45 5.04
C ASN A 176 7.52 9.38 5.60
N ILE A 177 6.74 8.88 6.55
CA ILE A 177 5.73 9.65 7.28
C ILE A 177 6.18 9.75 8.72
N LYS A 178 6.45 10.97 9.20
CA LYS A 178 7.05 11.19 10.52
C LYS A 178 6.27 12.20 11.34
N GLY A 179 5.66 11.73 12.42
CA GLY A 179 4.72 12.51 13.19
C GLY A 179 3.34 12.54 12.53
N GLY A 180 2.53 13.51 12.85
CA GLY A 180 1.26 13.67 12.15
C GLY A 180 0.09 13.99 13.03
N GLN A 181 -0.97 13.24 12.88
CA GLN A 181 -2.27 13.49 13.48
C GLN A 181 -2.29 13.18 14.98
N LYS A 182 -3.16 13.90 15.69
CA LYS A 182 -3.36 13.77 17.14
C LYS A 182 -3.61 12.33 17.61
N ASP A 183 -4.33 11.55 16.79
CA ASP A 183 -4.72 10.19 17.11
C ASP A 183 -3.87 9.14 16.39
N GLU A 184 -2.71 9.53 15.78
CA GLU A 184 -1.79 8.60 15.15
C GLU A 184 -0.95 7.88 16.20
N SER A 185 -1.02 6.57 16.19
CA SER A 185 -0.26 5.70 17.10
C SER A 185 1.18 5.45 16.63
N ALA A 186 1.44 5.58 15.34
CA ALA A 186 2.75 5.40 14.76
C ALA A 186 3.57 6.69 14.83
N LYS A 187 4.73 6.67 15.48
CA LYS A 187 5.65 7.82 15.47
C LYS A 187 6.28 8.05 14.10
N GLU A 188 6.49 6.98 13.37
CA GLU A 188 7.09 6.99 12.05
C GLU A 188 6.62 5.77 11.26
N MET A 189 6.29 5.97 9.99
CA MET A 189 6.03 4.92 9.02
C MET A 189 7.01 5.06 7.85
N TYR A 190 7.51 3.94 7.35
CA TYR A 190 8.40 3.88 6.20
C TYR A 190 7.83 2.92 5.18
N LEU A 191 7.43 3.46 4.03
CA LEU A 191 6.71 2.73 2.99
C LEU A 191 7.61 2.64 1.76
N LEU A 192 7.78 1.44 1.24
CA LEU A 192 8.56 1.15 0.05
C LEU A 192 7.72 0.35 -0.94
N PHE A 193 7.85 0.70 -2.23
CA PHE A 193 7.15 0.06 -3.33
C PHE A 193 8.18 -0.31 -4.40
N ASN A 194 8.44 -1.60 -4.57
CA ASN A 194 9.38 -2.12 -5.56
C ASN A 194 8.60 -2.68 -6.75
N ALA A 195 8.71 -2.04 -7.91
CA ALA A 195 8.08 -2.48 -9.15
C ALA A 195 9.02 -3.33 -10.04
N ASN A 196 10.26 -3.56 -9.61
CA ASN A 196 11.14 -4.51 -10.30
C ASN A 196 10.67 -5.95 -10.09
N THR A 197 10.90 -6.81 -11.07
CA THR A 197 10.66 -8.26 -10.93
C THR A 197 11.62 -8.90 -9.95
N ASP A 198 12.82 -8.36 -9.81
CA ASP A 198 13.85 -8.85 -8.92
C ASP A 198 13.78 -8.26 -7.52
N LYS A 199 14.35 -8.99 -6.57
CA LYS A 199 14.55 -8.48 -5.21
C LYS A 199 15.47 -7.26 -5.24
N ALA A 200 15.18 -6.31 -4.34
CA ALA A 200 15.97 -5.10 -4.21
C ALA A 200 16.55 -4.95 -2.81
N LYS A 201 17.81 -4.49 -2.74
CA LYS A 201 18.42 -4.07 -1.49
C LYS A 201 18.05 -2.62 -1.20
N VAL A 202 17.52 -2.38 -0.02
CA VAL A 202 17.12 -1.06 0.45
C VAL A 202 17.70 -0.81 1.84
N THR A 203 17.90 0.46 2.19
CA THR A 203 18.34 0.83 3.53
C THR A 203 17.14 1.28 4.36
N ILE A 204 16.87 0.57 5.43
CA ILE A 204 15.85 0.93 6.42
C ILE A 204 16.47 1.86 7.47
N PRO A 205 15.81 2.98 7.83
CA PRO A 205 16.30 3.89 8.86
C PRO A 205 16.54 3.19 10.20
N GLU A 206 17.50 3.71 10.98
CA GLU A 206 17.83 3.17 12.29
C GLU A 206 16.63 3.02 13.21
N GLY A 207 16.60 1.92 13.94
CA GLY A 207 15.54 1.60 14.90
C GLY A 207 15.01 0.18 14.75
N LYS A 208 13.91 -0.07 15.44
CA LYS A 208 13.18 -1.34 15.40
C LYS A 208 11.84 -1.11 14.74
N TRP A 209 11.51 -1.90 13.73
CA TRP A 209 10.36 -1.72 12.87
C TRP A 209 9.48 -2.96 12.83
N LYS A 210 8.18 -2.75 12.89
CA LYS A 210 7.17 -3.77 12.62
C LYS A 210 6.83 -3.74 11.14
N VAL A 211 6.95 -4.87 10.46
CA VAL A 211 6.42 -5.05 9.10
C VAL A 211 4.92 -5.31 9.24
N CYS A 212 4.10 -4.41 8.69
CA CYS A 212 2.65 -4.51 8.71
C CYS A 212 2.06 -4.86 7.34
N ILE A 213 2.78 -4.53 6.26
CA ILE A 213 2.42 -4.89 4.89
C ILE A 213 3.68 -5.38 4.18
N ASN A 214 3.58 -6.49 3.47
CA ASN A 214 4.60 -6.99 2.54
C ASN A 214 3.93 -7.46 1.23
N GLY A 215 4.64 -8.15 0.36
CA GLY A 215 4.10 -8.64 -0.92
C GLY A 215 2.96 -9.66 -0.80
N GLN A 216 2.75 -10.25 0.38
CA GLN A 216 1.79 -11.35 0.58
C GLN A 216 0.68 -11.02 1.58
N LYS A 217 0.95 -10.19 2.57
CA LYS A 217 0.04 -9.89 3.68
C LYS A 217 -0.04 -8.39 3.93
N ALA A 218 -1.21 -7.94 4.32
CA ALA A 218 -1.46 -6.57 4.75
C ALA A 218 -2.34 -6.56 6.00
N GLY A 219 -2.13 -5.57 6.88
CA GLY A 219 -2.96 -5.40 8.06
C GLY A 219 -2.28 -4.54 9.12
N VAL A 220 -2.88 -4.48 10.29
CA VAL A 220 -2.36 -3.79 11.48
C VAL A 220 -1.48 -4.69 12.35
N GLU A 221 -1.60 -6.00 12.15
CA GLU A 221 -0.82 -6.97 12.90
C GLU A 221 0.63 -7.00 12.40
N THR A 222 1.55 -7.27 13.32
CA THR A 222 2.97 -7.40 12.99
C THR A 222 3.22 -8.73 12.28
N ILE A 223 3.66 -8.69 11.03
CA ILE A 223 4.08 -9.87 10.26
C ILE A 223 5.42 -10.36 10.79
N GLU A 224 6.38 -9.45 10.90
CA GLU A 224 7.70 -9.66 11.47
C GLU A 224 8.26 -8.36 12.05
N THR A 225 9.37 -8.47 12.80
CA THR A 225 10.08 -7.30 13.31
C THR A 225 11.49 -7.29 12.75
N ILE A 226 11.90 -6.14 12.18
CA ILE A 226 13.23 -5.94 11.61
C ILE A 226 13.95 -4.80 12.31
N LYS A 227 15.29 -4.78 12.19
CA LYS A 227 16.13 -3.65 12.59
C LYS A 227 16.46 -2.78 11.39
N GLY A 228 16.79 -1.51 11.64
CA GLY A 228 17.40 -0.64 10.65
C GLY A 228 18.69 -1.23 10.06
N GLY A 229 19.05 -0.81 8.85
CA GLY A 229 20.18 -1.30 8.09
C GLY A 229 19.77 -1.84 6.72
N GLU A 230 20.65 -2.62 6.08
CA GLU A 230 20.34 -3.22 4.78
C GLU A 230 19.24 -4.28 4.92
N TYR A 231 18.24 -4.19 4.06
CA TYR A 231 17.12 -5.14 3.96
C TYR A 231 16.89 -5.52 2.50
N THR A 232 16.62 -6.80 2.26
CA THR A 232 16.28 -7.29 0.91
C THR A 232 14.78 -7.47 0.81
N MET A 233 14.12 -6.58 0.08
CA MET A 233 12.68 -6.69 -0.19
C MET A 233 12.42 -7.49 -1.46
N ASP A 234 11.29 -8.16 -1.52
CA ASP A 234 10.89 -8.97 -2.68
C ASP A 234 10.60 -8.09 -3.91
N GLY A 235 10.69 -8.70 -5.10
CA GLY A 235 10.25 -8.08 -6.34
C GLY A 235 8.72 -7.94 -6.39
N ILE A 236 8.25 -6.96 -7.12
CA ILE A 236 6.83 -6.62 -7.30
C ILE A 236 6.10 -6.65 -5.95
N SER A 237 6.55 -5.81 -5.02
CA SER A 237 6.02 -5.85 -3.64
C SER A 237 5.98 -4.47 -2.99
N ALA A 238 5.06 -4.30 -2.05
CA ALA A 238 5.11 -3.23 -1.07
C ALA A 238 5.78 -3.73 0.22
N LEU A 239 6.44 -2.83 0.95
CA LEU A 239 6.93 -3.06 2.31
C LEU A 239 6.54 -1.85 3.15
N VAL A 240 5.64 -2.03 4.12
CA VAL A 240 5.22 -0.95 5.01
C VAL A 240 5.62 -1.27 6.43
N LEU A 241 6.41 -0.36 6.97
CA LEU A 241 7.05 -0.47 8.27
C LEU A 241 6.47 0.58 9.22
N VAL A 242 6.15 0.15 10.44
CA VAL A 242 5.75 1.02 11.54
C VAL A 242 6.80 0.95 12.62
N LYS A 243 7.33 2.12 13.02
CA LYS A 243 8.39 2.19 14.02
C LYS A 243 7.89 1.70 15.37
N GLN A 244 8.61 0.75 15.93
CA GLN A 244 8.31 0.26 17.28
C GLN A 244 8.83 1.27 18.31
N ASP A 245 7.96 1.67 19.24
CA ASP A 245 8.40 2.47 20.38
C ASP A 245 9.47 1.74 21.15
N GLY A 246 10.56 2.42 21.49
CA GLY A 246 11.48 1.97 22.50
C GLY A 246 10.69 1.83 23.81
N ALA A 247 10.75 0.65 24.41
CA ALA A 247 9.89 0.21 25.49
C ALA A 247 9.53 1.30 26.51
N VAL A 248 8.24 1.52 26.71
CA VAL A 248 7.65 2.13 27.92
C VAL A 248 7.86 1.24 29.17
N MET A 249 8.78 0.28 29.13
CA MET A 249 9.06 -0.60 30.29
C MET A 249 9.71 0.09 31.48
N THR A 250 10.26 1.29 31.29
CA THR A 250 10.96 1.98 32.40
C THR A 250 10.00 2.65 33.40
N ILE A 251 8.82 3.07 32.96
CA ILE A 251 7.87 3.79 33.85
C ILE A 251 7.13 2.82 34.78
N VAL A 252 6.78 1.62 34.31
CA VAL A 252 6.07 0.64 35.15
C VAL A 252 6.98 0.08 36.23
N ILE A 253 8.27 -0.14 35.96
CA ILE A 253 9.23 -0.64 36.96
C ILE A 253 9.51 0.43 38.04
N VAL A 254 9.61 1.71 37.66
CA VAL A 254 9.79 2.81 38.62
C VAL A 254 8.56 3.02 39.50
N LEU A 255 7.35 2.89 38.95
CA LEU A 255 6.10 2.97 39.74
C LEU A 255 5.92 1.79 40.68
N ILE A 256 6.27 0.57 40.28
CA ILE A 256 6.21 -0.62 41.15
C ILE A 256 7.28 -0.50 42.28
N ALA A 257 8.49 -0.04 41.96
CA ALA A 257 9.53 0.17 42.97
C ALA A 257 9.14 1.29 43.96
N ALA A 258 8.52 2.37 43.49
CA ALA A 258 8.03 3.45 44.35
C ALA A 258 6.87 2.99 45.25
N CYS A 259 5.94 2.17 44.77
CA CYS A 259 4.87 1.57 45.57
C CYS A 259 5.40 0.62 46.63
N LEU A 260 6.41 -0.19 46.32
CA LEU A 260 7.02 -1.12 47.28
C LEU A 260 7.80 -0.41 48.39
N LEU A 261 8.41 0.75 48.08
CA LEU A 261 9.11 1.57 49.11
C LEU A 261 8.12 2.34 50.00
N TYR A 262 6.93 2.65 49.50
CA TYR A 262 5.92 3.41 50.25
C TYR A 262 5.06 2.53 51.18
N THR A 263 5.03 1.23 50.99
CA THR A 263 4.29 0.25 51.81
C THR A 263 5.10 -0.43 52.89
N SER A 264 6.34 -0.02 53.12
CA SER A 264 7.17 -0.53 54.23
C SER A 264 6.70 0.08 55.53
N PRO A 265 6.26 -0.69 56.56
CA PRO A 265 5.82 -0.10 57.82
C PRO A 265 7.02 0.52 58.55
N SER A 266 6.81 1.75 59.04
CA SER A 266 7.78 2.44 59.91
C SER A 266 8.06 1.59 61.15
N PRO A 267 9.33 1.34 61.52
CA PRO A 267 9.64 0.67 62.78
C PRO A 267 9.27 1.55 63.96
N ARG A 268 8.53 0.99 64.91
CA ARG A 268 8.29 1.58 66.22
C ARG A 268 9.50 1.50 67.11
#